data_e2d2524c48ca269a57a9d40d4a56727e
#
_entry.id   e2d2524c48ca269a57a9d40d4a56727e
#
_cell.length_a   1.000
_cell.length_b   1.000
_cell.length_c   1.000
_cell.angle_alpha   90.00
_cell.angle_beta   90.00
_cell.angle_gamma   90.00
#
_symmetry.space_group_name_H-M   'P 1'
#
loop_
_entity.id
_entity.type
_entity.pdbx_description
1 polymer ?
#
loop_
_entity_poly.entity_id
_entity_poly.type
_entity_poly.pdbx_seq_one_letter_code
_entity_poly.pdbx_strand_id
1 'polypeptide(L)'
;GPALGFTRYVQNHRIPSPELDAFSSGRNWADASDASVEIWVESEEAFSVACASPEAAEAGLILEQDEKRFTSAKKISAFLGQEHVIFDHLAASHRFGPEDKTVKMVCQVWKRPELNAAAFQERWRIGHGNLVRQLAEPMGFKRYVQTHPVSSPTVAAFAGPRGWRQPPDGLTEIWWESEQALIHSFSAPEAAEAGAVLQKDEVQFVDPKKVTAFLAREHVVF
;
A
#
# COMPACT_ATOMS: atom_id res chain seq x y z
N GLY A 1 6.24 3.98 19.46
CA GLY A 1 5.02 3.27 19.61
C GLY A 1 4.01 3.92 20.52
N PRO A 2 3.95 3.59 21.81
CA PRO A 2 2.81 3.98 22.67
C PRO A 2 2.59 5.49 22.79
N ALA A 3 3.63 6.30 22.89
CA ALA A 3 3.52 7.75 23.02
C ALA A 3 2.80 8.42 21.83
N LEU A 4 2.82 7.79 20.65
CA LEU A 4 2.13 8.27 19.44
C LEU A 4 0.80 7.54 19.19
N GLY A 5 0.34 6.71 20.11
CA GLY A 5 -0.90 5.95 19.97
C GLY A 5 -0.84 4.84 18.92
N PHE A 6 0.36 4.41 18.51
CA PHE A 6 0.53 3.34 17.53
C PHE A 6 0.25 1.99 18.17
N THR A 7 -0.66 1.22 17.56
CA THR A 7 -1.04 -0.13 18.01
C THR A 7 -0.34 -1.24 17.26
N ARG A 8 0.12 -0.96 16.04
CA ARG A 8 0.92 -1.86 15.21
C ARG A 8 1.80 -1.04 14.27
N TYR A 9 2.99 -1.55 13.97
CA TYR A 9 3.95 -0.94 13.05
C TYR A 9 4.57 -2.01 12.15
N VAL A 10 4.46 -1.82 10.84
CA VAL A 10 5.00 -2.72 9.83
C VAL A 10 5.85 -1.93 8.84
N GLN A 11 7.01 -2.48 8.52
CA GLN A 11 7.88 -1.97 7.46
C GLN A 11 7.83 -2.93 6.27
N ASN A 12 7.64 -2.40 5.09
CA ASN A 12 7.69 -3.13 3.83
C ASN A 12 8.96 -2.72 3.10
N HIS A 13 9.97 -3.56 3.17
CA HIS A 13 11.24 -3.32 2.51
C HIS A 13 11.17 -3.84 1.07
N ARG A 14 11.46 -2.96 0.11
CA ARG A 14 11.51 -3.35 -1.30
C ARG A 14 12.57 -4.43 -1.51
N ILE A 15 12.19 -5.48 -2.23
CA ILE A 15 13.09 -6.51 -2.74
C ILE A 15 13.15 -6.41 -4.26
N PRO A 16 14.31 -6.75 -4.88
CA PRO A 16 14.44 -6.76 -6.34
C PRO A 16 13.48 -7.76 -6.98
N SER A 17 12.80 -7.36 -8.04
CA SER A 17 11.94 -8.23 -8.84
C SER A 17 11.98 -7.77 -10.31
N PRO A 18 12.88 -8.33 -11.12
CA PRO A 18 12.94 -8.02 -12.56
C PRO A 18 11.62 -8.24 -13.28
N GLU A 19 10.83 -9.23 -12.83
CA GLU A 19 9.53 -9.57 -13.40
C GLU A 19 8.51 -8.46 -13.13
N LEU A 20 8.46 -7.94 -11.90
CA LEU A 20 7.58 -6.82 -11.56
C LEU A 20 8.05 -5.52 -12.24
N ASP A 21 9.35 -5.30 -12.35
CA ASP A 21 9.90 -4.13 -13.05
C ASP A 21 9.54 -4.18 -14.55
N ALA A 22 9.62 -5.34 -15.20
CA ALA A 22 9.19 -5.53 -16.58
C ALA A 22 7.67 -5.34 -16.75
N PHE A 23 6.88 -5.89 -15.82
CA PHE A 23 5.44 -5.72 -15.80
C PHE A 23 5.02 -4.25 -15.64
N SER A 24 5.65 -3.53 -14.72
CA SER A 24 5.40 -2.10 -14.47
C SER A 24 5.76 -1.25 -15.69
N SER A 25 6.91 -1.53 -16.32
CA SER A 25 7.34 -0.87 -17.55
C SER A 25 6.37 -1.09 -18.70
N GLY A 26 5.88 -2.32 -18.88
CA GLY A 26 4.87 -2.66 -19.90
C GLY A 26 3.55 -1.92 -19.72
N ARG A 27 3.23 -1.49 -18.51
CA ARG A 27 2.03 -0.71 -18.15
C ARG A 27 2.25 0.79 -18.10
N ASN A 28 3.46 1.28 -18.36
CA ASN A 28 3.87 2.68 -18.23
C ASN A 28 3.66 3.24 -16.81
N TRP A 29 3.91 2.44 -15.79
CA TRP A 29 3.86 2.87 -14.40
C TRP A 29 5.07 3.74 -14.07
N ALA A 30 4.92 4.61 -13.07
CA ALA A 30 6.00 5.46 -12.57
C ALA A 30 7.00 4.67 -11.70
N ASP A 31 8.15 5.29 -11.43
CA ASP A 31 9.19 4.70 -10.60
C ASP A 31 8.66 4.36 -9.18
N ALA A 32 8.99 3.17 -8.74
CA ALA A 32 8.55 2.66 -7.46
C ALA A 32 9.26 3.33 -6.27
N SER A 33 8.58 3.33 -5.12
CA SER A 33 9.18 3.71 -3.84
C SER A 33 10.19 2.66 -3.36
N ASP A 34 11.11 3.07 -2.50
CA ASP A 34 12.12 2.17 -1.89
C ASP A 34 11.54 1.35 -0.73
N ALA A 35 10.48 1.84 -0.10
CA ALA A 35 9.82 1.20 1.03
C ALA A 35 8.44 1.81 1.28
N SER A 36 7.63 1.15 2.09
CA SER A 36 6.47 1.75 2.77
C SER A 36 6.44 1.38 4.25
N VAL A 37 5.79 2.22 5.02
CA VAL A 37 5.52 1.99 6.43
C VAL A 37 4.02 2.04 6.65
N GLU A 38 3.51 1.06 7.36
CA GLU A 38 2.12 0.97 7.76
C GLU A 38 2.05 1.07 9.28
N ILE A 39 1.16 1.94 9.75
CA ILE A 39 0.97 2.23 11.16
C ILE A 39 -0.52 2.15 11.46
N TRP A 40 -0.88 1.35 12.44
CA TRP A 40 -2.27 1.29 12.89
C TRP A 40 -2.45 2.14 14.13
N VAL A 41 -3.59 2.81 14.18
CA VAL A 41 -4.07 3.60 15.31
C VAL A 41 -5.50 3.18 15.62
N GLU A 42 -5.96 3.37 16.85
CA GLU A 42 -7.29 2.95 17.28
C GLU A 42 -8.40 3.74 16.55
N SER A 43 -8.23 5.05 16.45
CA SER A 43 -9.10 5.97 15.70
C SER A 43 -8.37 7.27 15.38
N GLU A 44 -8.93 8.12 14.51
CA GLU A 44 -8.41 9.46 14.25
C GLU A 44 -8.41 10.32 15.52
N GLU A 45 -9.46 10.22 16.33
CA GLU A 45 -9.60 10.95 17.58
C GLU A 45 -8.53 10.52 18.58
N ALA A 46 -8.33 9.21 18.78
CA ALA A 46 -7.30 8.69 19.67
C ALA A 46 -5.89 9.09 19.19
N PHE A 47 -5.65 9.03 17.88
CA PHE A 47 -4.41 9.48 17.28
C PHE A 47 -4.17 10.97 17.48
N SER A 48 -5.19 11.80 17.25
CA SER A 48 -5.13 13.25 17.48
C SER A 48 -4.79 13.60 18.92
N VAL A 49 -5.45 12.92 19.89
CA VAL A 49 -5.19 13.11 21.32
C VAL A 49 -3.76 12.70 21.68
N ALA A 50 -3.30 11.55 21.21
CA ALA A 50 -1.94 11.08 21.44
C ALA A 50 -0.90 12.08 20.90
N CYS A 51 -1.09 12.56 19.67
CA CYS A 51 -0.20 13.53 19.03
C CYS A 51 -0.15 14.91 19.70
N ALA A 52 -1.17 15.28 20.47
CA ALA A 52 -1.20 16.53 21.21
C ALA A 52 -0.42 16.48 22.54
N SER A 53 0.09 15.32 22.95
CA SER A 53 0.83 15.16 24.20
C SER A 53 2.27 15.68 24.12
N PRO A 54 2.86 16.16 25.22
CA PRO A 54 4.29 16.53 25.25
C PRO A 54 5.22 15.36 24.88
N GLU A 55 4.89 14.16 25.31
CA GLU A 55 5.64 12.94 25.03
C GLU A 55 5.65 12.60 23.52
N ALA A 56 4.52 12.85 22.84
CA ALA A 56 4.44 12.69 21.40
C ALA A 56 5.25 13.75 20.66
N ALA A 57 5.28 14.97 21.15
CA ALA A 57 6.09 16.03 20.57
C ALA A 57 7.59 15.68 20.64
N GLU A 58 8.06 15.19 21.79
CA GLU A 58 9.45 14.73 21.95
C GLU A 58 9.77 13.53 21.04
N ALA A 59 8.90 12.52 21.03
CA ALA A 59 9.04 11.35 20.16
C ALA A 59 9.05 11.74 18.67
N GLY A 60 8.19 12.68 18.28
CA GLY A 60 8.11 13.20 16.90
C GLY A 60 9.40 13.89 16.46
N LEU A 61 10.05 14.65 17.35
CA LEU A 61 11.35 15.28 17.08
C LEU A 61 12.46 14.24 16.89
N ILE A 62 12.49 13.20 17.73
CA ILE A 62 13.46 12.11 17.63
C ILE A 62 13.30 11.39 16.29
N LEU A 63 12.07 11.02 15.93
CA LEU A 63 11.77 10.35 14.65
C LEU A 63 12.15 11.23 13.46
N GLU A 64 11.80 12.51 13.48
CA GLU A 64 12.14 13.44 12.39
C GLU A 64 13.65 13.58 12.20
N GLN A 65 14.43 13.61 13.30
CA GLN A 65 15.89 13.67 13.23
C GLN A 65 16.49 12.38 12.65
N ASP A 66 15.93 11.24 13.01
CA ASP A 66 16.38 9.95 12.48
C ASP A 66 16.00 9.80 11.00
N GLU A 67 14.78 10.10 10.63
CA GLU A 67 14.29 10.05 9.24
C GLU A 67 15.16 10.89 8.29
N LYS A 68 15.59 12.08 8.69
CA LYS A 68 16.48 12.95 7.90
C LYS A 68 17.81 12.31 7.51
N ARG A 69 18.20 11.22 8.15
CA ARG A 69 19.47 10.53 7.89
C ARG A 69 19.37 9.59 6.68
N PHE A 70 18.18 9.13 6.34
CA PHE A 70 17.98 8.13 5.28
C PHE A 70 16.82 8.43 4.33
N THR A 71 15.96 9.42 4.62
CA THR A 71 14.84 9.80 3.74
C THR A 71 14.96 11.23 3.23
N SER A 72 14.19 11.52 2.18
CA SER A 72 13.98 12.87 1.69
C SER A 72 12.51 13.25 1.87
N ALA A 73 12.22 14.30 2.64
CA ALA A 73 10.87 14.77 2.90
C ALA A 73 10.05 14.98 1.62
N LYS A 74 10.68 15.46 0.54
CA LYS A 74 10.04 15.65 -0.76
C LYS A 74 9.62 14.36 -1.46
N LYS A 75 10.11 13.21 -1.00
CA LYS A 75 9.77 11.88 -1.52
C LYS A 75 8.78 11.14 -0.62
N ILE A 76 8.54 11.61 0.59
CA ILE A 76 7.60 11.02 1.54
C ILE A 76 6.19 11.53 1.25
N SER A 77 5.21 10.64 1.37
CA SER A 77 3.80 10.96 1.47
C SER A 77 3.15 10.08 2.52
N ALA A 78 2.12 10.56 3.17
CA ALA A 78 1.33 9.78 4.12
C ALA A 78 -0.14 10.18 4.04
N PHE A 79 -1.00 9.24 4.35
CA PHE A 79 -2.43 9.46 4.54
C PHE A 79 -2.95 8.55 5.65
N LEU A 80 -4.00 8.95 6.33
CA LEU A 80 -4.80 8.05 7.13
C LEU A 80 -5.73 7.29 6.21
N GLY A 81 -5.81 5.97 6.36
CA GLY A 81 -6.60 5.14 5.47
C GLY A 81 -7.50 4.17 6.22
N GLN A 82 -8.58 3.79 5.58
CA GLN A 82 -9.41 2.67 5.98
C GLN A 82 -9.09 1.47 5.10
N GLU A 83 -8.72 0.36 5.74
CA GLU A 83 -8.49 -0.91 5.05
C GLU A 83 -9.81 -1.58 4.68
N HIS A 84 -9.86 -2.10 3.46
CA HIS A 84 -10.90 -2.97 2.96
C HIS A 84 -10.28 -4.28 2.50
N VAL A 85 -10.38 -5.31 3.32
CA VAL A 85 -9.96 -6.67 2.96
C VAL A 85 -10.96 -7.22 1.95
N ILE A 86 -10.57 -7.28 0.69
CA ILE A 86 -11.42 -7.80 -0.38
C ILE A 86 -11.53 -9.32 -0.27
N PHE A 87 -10.40 -9.99 -0.03
CA PHE A 87 -10.34 -11.39 0.39
C PHE A 87 -9.01 -11.68 1.11
N ASP A 88 -9.03 -12.75 1.90
CA ASP A 88 -7.86 -13.27 2.61
C ASP A 88 -7.93 -14.79 2.66
N HIS A 89 -7.01 -15.44 1.95
CA HIS A 89 -6.85 -16.90 1.89
C HIS A 89 -5.57 -17.36 2.60
N LEU A 90 -4.85 -16.43 3.27
CA LEU A 90 -3.76 -16.81 4.15
C LEU A 90 -4.32 -17.55 5.36
N ALA A 91 -3.60 -18.58 5.83
CA ALA A 91 -4.02 -19.30 7.02
C ALA A 91 -4.12 -18.35 8.22
N ALA A 92 -5.13 -18.53 9.07
CA ALA A 92 -5.29 -17.74 10.29
C ALA A 92 -4.07 -17.83 11.24
N SER A 93 -3.30 -18.91 11.12
CA SER A 93 -2.04 -19.12 11.82
C SER A 93 -0.82 -18.51 11.13
N HIS A 94 -0.99 -17.92 9.94
CA HIS A 94 0.11 -17.31 9.20
C HIS A 94 0.79 -16.22 10.04
N ARG A 95 2.10 -16.22 10.04
CA ARG A 95 2.92 -15.22 10.72
C ARG A 95 4.04 -14.77 9.79
N PHE A 96 4.07 -13.48 9.53
CA PHE A 96 5.17 -12.86 8.80
C PHE A 96 6.42 -12.88 9.67
N GLY A 97 7.53 -13.37 9.11
CA GLY A 97 8.79 -13.51 9.84
C GLY A 97 9.95 -13.89 8.93
N PRO A 98 11.14 -14.10 9.48
CA PRO A 98 12.36 -14.34 8.67
C PRO A 98 12.28 -15.60 7.78
N GLU A 99 11.56 -16.63 8.20
CA GLU A 99 11.38 -17.88 7.45
C GLU A 99 10.18 -17.87 6.50
N ASP A 100 9.38 -16.81 6.56
CA ASP A 100 8.21 -16.67 5.70
C ASP A 100 8.62 -16.35 4.26
N LYS A 101 8.07 -17.11 3.32
CA LYS A 101 8.33 -16.93 1.88
C LYS A 101 7.31 -16.02 1.21
N THR A 102 6.26 -15.65 1.91
CA THR A 102 5.22 -14.76 1.41
C THR A 102 5.82 -13.44 0.97
N VAL A 103 5.41 -12.99 -0.19
CA VAL A 103 5.78 -11.67 -0.72
C VAL A 103 4.54 -10.83 -0.94
N LYS A 104 4.70 -9.53 -0.82
CA LYS A 104 3.65 -8.54 -0.99
C LYS A 104 4.03 -7.52 -2.06
N MET A 105 3.15 -7.30 -3.03
CA MET A 105 3.24 -6.13 -3.89
C MET A 105 2.51 -4.97 -3.22
N VAL A 106 3.19 -3.85 -3.08
CA VAL A 106 2.61 -2.59 -2.60
C VAL A 106 2.46 -1.67 -3.80
N CYS A 107 1.24 -1.26 -4.09
CA CYS A 107 0.90 -0.48 -5.27
C CYS A 107 0.18 0.81 -4.86
N GLN A 108 0.79 1.98 -5.15
CA GLN A 108 0.14 3.27 -4.99
C GLN A 108 -0.73 3.55 -6.20
N VAL A 109 -2.00 3.84 -5.98
CA VAL A 109 -2.97 4.10 -7.06
C VAL A 109 -3.42 5.55 -7.06
N TRP A 110 -3.60 6.09 -8.25
CA TRP A 110 -4.06 7.45 -8.48
C TRP A 110 -5.30 7.38 -9.37
N LYS A 111 -6.36 8.04 -8.94
CA LYS A 111 -7.58 8.13 -9.74
C LYS A 111 -7.37 8.93 -11.02
N ARG A 112 -8.15 8.63 -12.03
CA ARG A 112 -8.24 9.48 -13.21
C ARG A 112 -8.74 10.88 -12.82
N PRO A 113 -8.25 11.94 -13.47
CA PRO A 113 -8.59 13.31 -13.11
C PRO A 113 -10.09 13.63 -13.29
N GLU A 114 -10.80 12.88 -14.15
CA GLU A 114 -12.23 13.06 -14.39
C GLU A 114 -13.11 12.55 -13.26
N LEU A 115 -12.57 11.69 -12.39
CA LEU A 115 -13.32 11.10 -11.28
C LEU A 115 -13.16 11.93 -10.00
N ASN A 116 -14.24 12.09 -9.26
CA ASN A 116 -14.15 12.51 -7.87
C ASN A 116 -13.74 11.32 -6.96
N ALA A 117 -13.33 11.62 -5.74
CA ALA A 117 -12.83 10.60 -4.81
C ALA A 117 -13.88 9.52 -4.49
N ALA A 118 -15.13 9.91 -4.29
CA ALA A 118 -16.19 8.97 -3.93
C ALA A 118 -16.49 7.98 -5.07
N ALA A 119 -16.61 8.48 -6.32
CA ALA A 119 -16.84 7.63 -7.48
C ALA A 119 -15.65 6.68 -7.74
N PHE A 120 -14.42 7.17 -7.55
CA PHE A 120 -13.22 6.34 -7.63
C PHE A 120 -13.22 5.23 -6.58
N GLN A 121 -13.43 5.58 -5.30
CA GLN A 121 -13.42 4.62 -4.20
C GLN A 121 -14.52 3.56 -4.33
N GLU A 122 -15.73 3.96 -4.73
CA GLU A 122 -16.83 3.03 -4.96
C GLU A 122 -16.52 2.05 -6.11
N ARG A 123 -16.06 2.59 -7.26
CA ARG A 123 -15.69 1.78 -8.43
C ARG A 123 -14.58 0.80 -8.10
N TRP A 124 -13.54 1.28 -7.40
CA TRP A 124 -12.38 0.49 -7.02
C TRP A 124 -12.75 -0.61 -6.01
N ARG A 125 -13.47 -0.25 -4.94
CA ARG A 125 -13.86 -1.21 -3.90
C ARG A 125 -14.82 -2.28 -4.39
N ILE A 126 -15.90 -1.87 -5.06
CA ILE A 126 -16.99 -2.77 -5.41
C ILE A 126 -16.76 -3.40 -6.79
N GLY A 127 -16.61 -2.58 -7.83
CA GLY A 127 -16.48 -3.09 -9.20
C GLY A 127 -15.19 -3.90 -9.37
N HIS A 128 -14.06 -3.24 -9.19
CA HIS A 128 -12.75 -3.85 -9.34
C HIS A 128 -12.48 -4.92 -8.28
N GLY A 129 -12.83 -4.66 -7.01
CA GLY A 129 -12.63 -5.63 -5.93
C GLY A 129 -13.35 -6.96 -6.18
N ASN A 130 -14.57 -6.94 -6.71
CA ASN A 130 -15.27 -8.17 -7.10
C ASN A 130 -14.61 -8.88 -8.29
N LEU A 131 -14.10 -8.11 -9.25
CA LEU A 131 -13.38 -8.68 -10.40
C LEU A 131 -12.08 -9.35 -9.96
N VAL A 132 -11.29 -8.69 -9.09
CA VAL A 132 -10.05 -9.26 -8.53
C VAL A 132 -10.35 -10.55 -7.76
N ARG A 133 -11.43 -10.59 -6.97
CA ARG A 133 -11.82 -11.81 -6.24
C ARG A 133 -12.10 -12.98 -7.19
N GLN A 134 -12.76 -12.73 -8.32
CA GLN A 134 -13.05 -13.76 -9.32
C GLN A 134 -11.78 -14.27 -10.03
N LEU A 135 -10.79 -13.41 -10.18
CA LEU A 135 -9.54 -13.69 -10.89
C LEU A 135 -8.38 -14.03 -9.95
N ALA A 136 -8.63 -14.15 -8.65
CA ALA A 136 -7.58 -14.39 -7.65
C ALA A 136 -6.86 -15.72 -7.86
N GLU A 137 -7.59 -16.79 -8.21
CA GLU A 137 -7.04 -18.13 -8.38
C GLU A 137 -6.03 -18.19 -9.54
N PRO A 138 -6.37 -17.82 -10.80
CA PRO A 138 -5.39 -17.85 -11.90
C PRO A 138 -4.22 -16.89 -11.69
N MET A 139 -4.42 -15.80 -10.94
CA MET A 139 -3.36 -14.85 -10.58
C MET A 139 -2.52 -15.31 -9.37
N GLY A 140 -2.87 -16.41 -8.70
CA GLY A 140 -2.18 -16.90 -7.52
C GLY A 140 -2.26 -15.98 -6.31
N PHE A 141 -3.23 -15.04 -6.27
CA PHE A 141 -3.40 -14.10 -5.18
C PHE A 141 -3.89 -14.82 -3.92
N LYS A 142 -3.21 -14.60 -2.79
CA LYS A 142 -3.60 -15.15 -1.48
C LYS A 142 -4.36 -14.16 -0.62
N ARG A 143 -4.05 -12.88 -0.73
CA ARG A 143 -4.75 -11.81 -0.03
C ARG A 143 -4.74 -10.56 -0.90
N TYR A 144 -5.81 -9.79 -0.81
CA TYR A 144 -5.93 -8.50 -1.50
C TYR A 144 -6.60 -7.49 -0.58
N VAL A 145 -5.92 -6.39 -0.34
CA VAL A 145 -6.38 -5.30 0.51
C VAL A 145 -6.32 -3.99 -0.27
N GLN A 146 -7.33 -3.17 -0.07
CA GLN A 146 -7.39 -1.79 -0.55
C GLN A 146 -7.41 -0.87 0.65
N THR A 147 -6.50 0.09 0.74
CA THR A 147 -6.52 1.13 1.76
C THR A 147 -6.96 2.44 1.13
N HIS A 148 -8.14 2.91 1.54
CA HIS A 148 -8.77 4.11 1.03
C HIS A 148 -8.47 5.29 1.95
N PRO A 149 -7.92 6.41 1.41
CA PRO A 149 -7.70 7.62 2.20
C PRO A 149 -8.98 8.15 2.82
N VAL A 150 -8.88 8.51 4.10
CA VAL A 150 -9.89 9.26 4.83
C VAL A 150 -9.34 10.62 5.23
N SER A 151 -10.22 11.58 5.48
CA SER A 151 -9.79 12.91 5.93
C SER A 151 -9.16 12.82 7.32
N SER A 152 -7.96 13.36 7.46
CA SER A 152 -7.24 13.41 8.74
C SER A 152 -6.54 14.76 8.91
N PRO A 153 -7.12 15.68 9.71
CA PRO A 153 -6.45 16.89 10.12
C PRO A 153 -5.11 16.62 10.82
N THR A 154 -5.01 15.54 11.58
CA THR A 154 -3.81 15.15 12.31
C THR A 154 -2.67 14.82 11.33
N VAL A 155 -2.91 13.98 10.32
CA VAL A 155 -1.90 13.67 9.30
C VAL A 155 -1.52 14.92 8.50
N ALA A 156 -2.49 15.77 8.16
CA ALA A 156 -2.23 17.03 7.46
C ALA A 156 -1.33 17.97 8.27
N ALA A 157 -1.54 18.06 9.59
CA ALA A 157 -0.70 18.85 10.48
C ALA A 157 0.75 18.32 10.59
N PHE A 158 0.95 17.01 10.42
CA PHE A 158 2.30 16.41 10.33
C PHE A 158 2.98 16.65 8.99
N ALA A 159 2.26 16.39 7.91
CA ALA A 159 2.80 16.39 6.55
C ALA A 159 3.17 17.80 6.07
N GLY A 160 2.32 18.79 6.35
CA GLY A 160 2.48 20.15 5.87
C GLY A 160 3.82 20.80 6.28
N PRO A 161 4.13 20.93 7.58
CA PRO A 161 5.40 21.52 8.06
C PRO A 161 6.63 20.74 7.61
N ARG A 162 6.52 19.43 7.37
CA ARG A 162 7.61 18.59 6.89
C ARG A 162 7.84 18.67 5.39
N GLY A 163 6.93 19.33 4.64
CA GLY A 163 7.01 19.47 3.19
C GLY A 163 6.86 18.12 2.45
N TRP A 164 6.07 17.20 3.01
CA TRP A 164 5.77 15.93 2.36
C TRP A 164 4.94 16.14 1.10
N ARG A 165 5.12 15.27 0.11
CA ARG A 165 4.36 15.33 -1.14
C ARG A 165 2.91 14.90 -0.93
N GLN A 166 2.06 15.25 -1.88
CA GLN A 166 0.67 14.80 -1.90
C GLN A 166 0.62 13.25 -1.90
N PRO A 167 -0.21 12.64 -1.05
CA PRO A 167 -0.39 11.19 -1.04
C PRO A 167 -1.16 10.69 -2.27
N PRO A 168 -1.05 9.38 -2.58
CA PRO A 168 -1.88 8.74 -3.59
C PRO A 168 -3.37 8.73 -3.20
N ASP A 169 -4.23 8.43 -4.16
CA ASP A 169 -5.67 8.27 -3.93
C ASP A 169 -6.02 6.90 -3.29
N GLY A 170 -5.03 6.02 -3.12
CA GLY A 170 -5.15 4.78 -2.38
C GLY A 170 -3.92 3.89 -2.47
N LEU A 171 -3.95 2.82 -1.68
CA LEU A 171 -2.93 1.79 -1.66
C LEU A 171 -3.58 0.43 -1.91
N THR A 172 -3.03 -0.33 -2.85
CA THR A 172 -3.36 -1.74 -3.06
C THR A 172 -2.24 -2.60 -2.54
N GLU A 173 -2.59 -3.66 -1.86
CA GLU A 173 -1.63 -4.64 -1.38
C GLU A 173 -2.10 -6.03 -1.80
N ILE A 174 -1.19 -6.79 -2.41
CA ILE A 174 -1.46 -8.12 -2.95
C ILE A 174 -0.39 -9.07 -2.45
N TRP A 175 -0.79 -10.21 -1.90
CA TRP A 175 0.13 -11.22 -1.39
C TRP A 175 0.12 -12.47 -2.27
N TRP A 176 1.31 -13.03 -2.44
CA TRP A 176 1.58 -14.36 -3.01
C TRP A 176 2.27 -15.22 -1.97
N GLU A 177 2.12 -16.51 -2.10
CA GLU A 177 2.71 -17.50 -1.19
C GLU A 177 4.26 -17.49 -1.25
N SER A 178 4.83 -17.06 -2.37
CA SER A 178 6.28 -16.95 -2.58
C SER A 178 6.61 -16.11 -3.82
N GLU A 179 7.88 -15.75 -3.98
CA GLU A 179 8.39 -15.12 -5.22
C GLU A 179 8.14 -15.99 -6.45
N GLN A 180 8.28 -17.32 -6.34
CA GLN A 180 7.99 -18.24 -7.44
C GLN A 180 6.51 -18.19 -7.84
N ALA A 181 5.59 -18.09 -6.87
CA ALA A 181 4.18 -17.94 -7.16
C ALA A 181 3.88 -16.61 -7.87
N LEU A 182 4.55 -15.52 -7.49
CA LEU A 182 4.48 -14.23 -8.20
C LEU A 182 5.00 -14.37 -9.64
N ILE A 183 6.19 -14.96 -9.85
CA ILE A 183 6.79 -15.14 -11.18
C ILE A 183 5.84 -15.97 -12.07
N HIS A 184 5.26 -17.03 -11.52
CA HIS A 184 4.27 -17.85 -12.22
C HIS A 184 3.07 -17.00 -12.67
N SER A 185 2.58 -16.10 -11.81
CA SER A 185 1.44 -15.23 -12.12
C SER A 185 1.71 -14.24 -13.27
N PHE A 186 2.97 -13.98 -13.61
CA PHE A 186 3.34 -13.15 -14.76
C PHE A 186 3.64 -13.96 -16.04
N SER A 187 3.81 -15.28 -15.93
CA SER A 187 4.26 -16.14 -17.04
C SER A 187 3.21 -17.18 -17.49
N ALA A 188 2.28 -17.57 -16.63
CA ALA A 188 1.26 -18.56 -16.97
C ALA A 188 0.21 -17.97 -17.93
N PRO A 189 -0.23 -18.73 -18.96
CA PRO A 189 -1.20 -18.24 -19.94
C PRO A 189 -2.54 -17.78 -19.30
N GLU A 190 -3.05 -18.55 -18.36
CA GLU A 190 -4.30 -18.24 -17.62
C GLU A 190 -4.17 -16.95 -16.78
N ALA A 191 -3.00 -16.71 -16.19
CA ALA A 191 -2.71 -15.49 -15.46
C ALA A 191 -2.59 -14.29 -16.41
N ALA A 192 -2.01 -14.48 -17.59
CA ALA A 192 -1.93 -13.42 -18.60
C ALA A 192 -3.32 -12.98 -19.09
N GLU A 193 -4.25 -13.92 -19.31
CA GLU A 193 -5.63 -13.60 -19.64
C GLU A 193 -6.34 -12.85 -18.51
N ALA A 194 -6.20 -13.32 -17.26
CA ALA A 194 -6.75 -12.65 -16.09
C ALA A 194 -6.18 -11.25 -15.90
N GLY A 195 -4.86 -11.11 -16.07
CA GLY A 195 -4.15 -9.82 -15.99
C GLY A 195 -4.61 -8.82 -17.05
N ALA A 196 -4.89 -9.28 -18.26
CA ALA A 196 -5.44 -8.43 -19.33
C ALA A 196 -6.87 -7.93 -19.01
N VAL A 197 -7.68 -8.77 -18.39
CA VAL A 197 -9.04 -8.38 -17.94
C VAL A 197 -8.93 -7.33 -16.84
N LEU A 198 -8.06 -7.51 -15.84
CA LEU A 198 -7.82 -6.54 -14.77
C LEU A 198 -7.32 -5.21 -15.35
N GLN A 199 -6.34 -5.23 -16.24
CA GLN A 199 -5.81 -4.03 -16.87
C GLN A 199 -6.87 -3.24 -17.64
N LYS A 200 -7.73 -3.93 -18.39
CA LYS A 200 -8.85 -3.30 -19.12
C LYS A 200 -9.84 -2.62 -18.17
N ASP A 201 -10.01 -3.16 -16.98
CA ASP A 201 -10.85 -2.55 -15.95
C ASP A 201 -10.16 -1.37 -15.28
N GLU A 202 -8.91 -1.52 -14.87
CA GLU A 202 -8.11 -0.51 -14.17
C GLU A 202 -8.02 0.81 -14.94
N VAL A 203 -7.77 0.78 -16.24
CA VAL A 203 -7.64 1.99 -17.07
C VAL A 203 -8.89 2.85 -17.11
N GLN A 204 -10.02 2.34 -16.64
CA GLN A 204 -11.27 3.11 -16.59
C GLN A 204 -11.33 4.05 -15.38
N PHE A 205 -10.56 3.79 -14.32
CA PHE A 205 -10.64 4.58 -13.10
C PHE A 205 -9.25 4.99 -12.53
N VAL A 206 -8.17 4.33 -12.94
CA VAL A 206 -6.79 4.61 -12.50
C VAL A 206 -6.03 5.38 -13.58
N ASP A 207 -5.20 6.35 -13.17
CA ASP A 207 -4.21 7.01 -14.02
C ASP A 207 -2.91 6.16 -14.05
N PRO A 208 -2.65 5.37 -15.09
CA PRO A 208 -1.53 4.43 -15.09
C PRO A 208 -0.16 5.14 -15.03
N LYS A 209 -0.06 6.39 -15.49
CA LYS A 209 1.19 7.14 -15.49
C LYS A 209 1.68 7.55 -14.09
N LYS A 210 0.80 7.44 -13.09
CA LYS A 210 1.10 7.78 -11.70
C LYS A 210 1.18 6.57 -10.80
N VAL A 211 0.71 5.41 -11.26
CA VAL A 211 0.80 4.16 -10.49
C VAL A 211 2.27 3.82 -10.25
N THR A 212 2.57 3.39 -9.04
CA THR A 212 3.88 2.85 -8.68
C THR A 212 3.68 1.52 -7.97
N ALA A 213 4.57 0.55 -8.18
CA ALA A 213 4.50 -0.71 -7.44
C ALA A 213 5.90 -1.24 -7.14
N PHE A 214 6.05 -1.88 -6.01
CA PHE A 214 7.26 -2.63 -5.66
C PHE A 214 6.89 -3.91 -4.91
N LEU A 215 7.78 -4.89 -5.03
CA LEU A 215 7.68 -6.13 -4.26
C LEU A 215 8.37 -5.93 -2.91
N ALA A 216 7.77 -6.45 -1.85
CA ALA A 216 8.27 -6.31 -0.49
C ALA A 216 8.14 -7.59 0.32
N ARG A 217 8.91 -7.64 1.40
CA ARG A 217 8.66 -8.49 2.57
C ARG A 217 8.20 -7.64 3.74
N GLU A 218 7.23 -8.15 4.47
CA GLU A 218 6.74 -7.50 5.67
C GLU A 218 7.66 -7.77 6.86
N HIS A 219 8.00 -6.70 7.57
CA HIS A 219 8.71 -6.74 8.84
C HIS A 219 7.81 -6.14 9.91
N VAL A 220 7.15 -7.00 10.68
CA VAL A 220 6.33 -6.57 11.82
C VAL A 220 7.26 -6.17 12.94
N VAL A 221 7.23 -4.90 13.34
CA VAL A 221 8.11 -4.36 14.40
C VAL A 221 7.44 -4.54 15.76
N PHE A 222 6.14 -4.28 15.85
CA PHE A 222 5.28 -4.57 17.01
C PHE A 222 3.79 -4.55 16.63
#